data_b9d779c857dcf923f644cb17d2f7225e
#
_entry.id   b9d779c857dcf923f644cb17d2f7225e
#
_cell.length_a   1.000
_cell.length_b   1.000
_cell.length_c   1.000
_cell.angle_alpha   90.00
_cell.angle_beta   90.00
_cell.angle_gamma   90.00
#
_symmetry.space_group_name_H-M   'P 1'
#
loop_
_entity.id
_entity.type
_entity.pdbx_description
1 polymer ?
#
loop_
_entity_poly.entity_id
_entity_poly.type
_entity_poly.pdbx_seq_one_letter_code
_entity_poly.pdbx_strand_id
1 'polypeptide(L)'
;MAVRASAALACAAFCLSGCVFTPEPETVTSIATSTAVTTQTETHTEPVPVPVPAEQRAQVASLMTVGVKDYDDALFALTEGAGGIFIASWTDPALLTDPERNIATLRHEVGRPFSVTIDAEGGRVVRQPALLGDIPSPRTMAETMSADEVEQVAFDLGVKLNDLGITVDFAPVLDTDAGPDGGAIGDRSFSPDASRATEYATAFARGLANAGVTPVFKHFPGHGRA
;
A
#
# COMPACT_ATOMS: atom_id res chain seq x y z
N MET A 1 23.65 -47.88 46.25
CA MET A 1 22.70 -48.66 47.02
C MET A 1 21.43 -48.80 46.25
N ALA A 2 21.14 -50.05 45.88
CA ALA A 2 19.97 -50.45 45.12
C ALA A 2 18.75 -50.55 46.00
N VAL A 3 17.55 -50.36 45.53
CA VAL A 3 16.40 -51.23 45.70
C VAL A 3 15.42 -51.11 44.57
N ARG A 4 15.24 -52.24 43.89
CA ARG A 4 14.16 -52.55 42.96
C ARG A 4 12.93 -52.99 43.79
N ALA A 5 11.74 -52.67 43.26
CA ALA A 5 10.56 -53.45 43.60
C ALA A 5 9.64 -53.55 42.36
N SER A 6 9.52 -54.80 41.91
CA SER A 6 8.52 -55.31 40.96
C SER A 6 7.31 -55.82 41.72
N ALA A 7 6.12 -55.70 41.20
CA ALA A 7 4.94 -56.54 41.39
C ALA A 7 3.92 -56.20 40.29
N ALA A 8 3.62 -57.06 39.44
CA ALA A 8 2.91 -58.37 39.37
C ALA A 8 1.45 -58.17 38.91
N LEU A 9 1.23 -58.60 37.77
CA LEU A 9 0.20 -59.24 36.96
C LEU A 9 -1.06 -59.73 37.74
N ALA A 10 -2.24 -59.37 37.26
CA ALA A 10 -3.47 -60.14 37.45
C ALA A 10 -4.32 -60.14 36.19
N CYS A 11 -4.34 -61.28 35.51
CA CYS A 11 -5.31 -61.68 34.50
C CYS A 11 -6.69 -61.94 35.15
N ALA A 12 -7.72 -61.37 34.50
CA ALA A 12 -9.08 -61.91 34.65
C ALA A 12 -9.71 -62.11 33.30
N ALA A 13 -9.79 -63.34 32.86
CA ALA A 13 -10.53 -63.74 31.68
C ALA A 13 -12.04 -63.83 32.06
N PHE A 14 -12.86 -63.16 31.26
CA PHE A 14 -14.29 -63.42 31.23
C PHE A 14 -14.70 -63.79 29.81
N CYS A 15 -15.01 -65.10 29.64
CA CYS A 15 -15.74 -65.59 28.47
C CYS A 15 -17.22 -65.29 28.69
N LEU A 16 -17.85 -64.72 27.71
CA LEU A 16 -19.30 -64.80 27.51
C LEU A 16 -19.65 -64.78 26.02
N SER A 17 -20.13 -65.87 25.64
CA SER A 17 -21.03 -66.33 24.58
C SER A 17 -21.61 -65.32 23.64
N GLY A 18 -21.51 -65.66 22.40
CA GLY A 18 -22.07 -65.30 21.15
C GLY A 18 -23.51 -64.82 21.07
N CYS A 19 -23.66 -63.88 20.16
CA CYS A 19 -24.77 -63.79 19.26
C CYS A 19 -24.22 -63.40 17.91
N VAL A 20 -24.23 -64.33 16.99
CA VAL A 20 -23.97 -64.10 15.58
C VAL A 20 -25.17 -63.36 15.02
N PHE A 21 -25.07 -62.08 14.79
CA PHE A 21 -26.01 -61.32 13.93
C PHE A 21 -25.46 -61.34 12.51
N THR A 22 -26.10 -62.08 11.66
CA THR A 22 -25.90 -61.95 10.20
C THR A 22 -26.69 -60.73 9.72
N PRO A 23 -26.09 -59.70 9.17
CA PRO A 23 -26.86 -58.66 8.53
C PRO A 23 -27.37 -59.14 7.17
N GLU A 24 -28.69 -59.04 6.97
CA GLU A 24 -29.29 -59.15 5.67
C GLU A 24 -28.73 -58.08 4.72
N PRO A 25 -28.58 -58.38 3.43
CA PRO A 25 -28.12 -57.39 2.47
C PRO A 25 -29.21 -56.33 2.23
N GLU A 26 -28.96 -55.10 2.70
CA GLU A 26 -29.79 -53.97 2.32
C GLU A 26 -29.59 -53.69 0.84
N THR A 27 -30.68 -53.82 0.08
CA THR A 27 -30.75 -53.45 -1.31
C THR A 27 -30.74 -51.92 -1.41
N VAL A 28 -29.58 -51.31 -1.65
CA VAL A 28 -29.47 -49.88 -1.92
C VAL A 28 -29.99 -49.65 -3.36
N THR A 29 -31.21 -49.17 -3.46
CA THR A 29 -31.74 -48.65 -4.74
C THR A 29 -31.11 -47.29 -4.98
N SER A 30 -30.07 -47.25 -5.79
CA SER A 30 -29.52 -45.97 -6.29
C SER A 30 -30.45 -45.36 -7.33
N ILE A 31 -31.18 -44.32 -6.95
CA ILE A 31 -31.88 -43.46 -7.89
C ILE A 31 -30.85 -42.59 -8.58
N ALA A 32 -30.46 -42.93 -9.78
CA ALA A 32 -29.66 -42.07 -10.63
C ALA A 32 -30.51 -40.90 -11.11
N THR A 33 -30.42 -39.76 -10.42
CA THR A 33 -31.00 -38.51 -10.91
C THR A 33 -30.08 -37.98 -12.02
N SER A 34 -30.47 -38.20 -13.26
CA SER A 34 -29.83 -37.57 -14.43
C SER A 34 -30.17 -36.08 -14.42
N THR A 35 -29.28 -35.27 -13.89
CA THR A 35 -29.35 -33.81 -14.05
C THR A 35 -28.80 -33.48 -15.44
N ALA A 36 -29.70 -33.18 -16.38
CA ALA A 36 -29.29 -32.61 -17.66
C ALA A 36 -28.69 -31.23 -17.41
N VAL A 37 -27.37 -31.13 -17.50
CA VAL A 37 -26.67 -29.83 -17.50
C VAL A 37 -26.93 -29.19 -18.85
N THR A 38 -27.90 -28.28 -18.92
CA THR A 38 -28.05 -27.38 -20.07
C THR A 38 -26.95 -26.35 -20.01
N THR A 39 -25.89 -26.54 -20.79
CA THR A 39 -24.84 -25.53 -20.98
C THR A 39 -25.46 -24.38 -21.78
N GLN A 40 -25.88 -23.32 -21.10
CA GLN A 40 -26.15 -22.05 -21.75
C GLN A 40 -24.83 -21.43 -22.12
N THR A 41 -24.48 -21.36 -23.38
CA THR A 41 -23.37 -20.56 -23.89
C THR A 41 -23.82 -19.10 -23.83
N GLU A 42 -23.51 -18.41 -22.75
CA GLU A 42 -23.62 -16.95 -22.72
C GLU A 42 -22.59 -16.38 -23.70
N THR A 43 -23.09 -15.89 -24.82
CA THR A 43 -22.27 -15.11 -25.75
C THR A 43 -21.98 -13.79 -25.08
N HIS A 44 -20.82 -13.67 -24.42
CA HIS A 44 -20.29 -12.40 -23.93
C HIS A 44 -20.00 -11.55 -25.16
N THR A 45 -20.94 -10.72 -25.54
CA THR A 45 -20.69 -9.61 -26.47
C THR A 45 -19.92 -8.59 -25.66
N GLU A 46 -18.62 -8.39 -25.96
CA GLU A 46 -17.90 -7.27 -25.40
C GLU A 46 -18.70 -5.99 -25.67
N PRO A 47 -18.93 -5.16 -24.63
CA PRO A 47 -19.65 -3.92 -24.84
C PRO A 47 -18.87 -3.05 -25.81
N VAL A 48 -19.50 -2.64 -26.90
CA VAL A 48 -18.93 -1.68 -27.84
C VAL A 48 -18.61 -0.40 -27.05
N PRO A 49 -17.35 0.09 -27.07
CA PRO A 49 -16.97 1.27 -26.32
C PRO A 49 -17.83 2.46 -26.75
N VAL A 50 -18.64 2.99 -25.85
CA VAL A 50 -19.39 4.24 -26.09
C VAL A 50 -18.38 5.37 -26.12
N PRO A 51 -18.33 6.20 -27.17
CA PRO A 51 -17.41 7.34 -27.24
C PRO A 51 -17.66 8.29 -26.05
N VAL A 52 -16.63 8.49 -25.21
CA VAL A 52 -16.70 9.43 -24.09
C VAL A 52 -16.61 10.87 -24.66
N PRO A 53 -17.56 11.76 -24.35
CA PRO A 53 -17.49 13.16 -24.78
C PRO A 53 -16.16 13.83 -24.40
N ALA A 54 -15.63 14.72 -25.25
CA ALA A 54 -14.33 15.36 -25.01
C ALA A 54 -14.26 16.12 -23.68
N GLU A 55 -15.34 16.78 -23.28
CA GLU A 55 -15.45 17.46 -21.99
C GLU A 55 -15.34 16.48 -20.81
N GLN A 56 -16.01 15.33 -20.88
CA GLN A 56 -15.95 14.31 -19.84
C GLN A 56 -14.57 13.66 -19.77
N ARG A 57 -13.89 13.47 -20.92
CA ARG A 57 -12.49 13.00 -20.95
C ARG A 57 -11.56 13.98 -20.24
N ALA A 58 -11.70 15.28 -20.52
CA ALA A 58 -10.91 16.32 -19.85
C ALA A 58 -11.15 16.35 -18.34
N GLN A 59 -12.42 16.20 -17.90
CA GLN A 59 -12.75 16.10 -16.48
C GLN A 59 -12.10 14.89 -15.83
N VAL A 60 -12.15 13.72 -16.47
CA VAL A 60 -11.50 12.50 -15.94
C VAL A 60 -9.98 12.67 -15.91
N ALA A 61 -9.36 13.19 -16.97
CA ALA A 61 -7.93 13.43 -17.04
C ALA A 61 -7.46 14.36 -15.91
N SER A 62 -8.24 15.40 -15.59
CA SER A 62 -7.91 16.36 -14.53
C SER A 62 -7.87 15.75 -13.11
N LEU A 63 -8.45 14.57 -12.92
CA LEU A 63 -8.40 13.81 -11.65
C LEU A 63 -7.22 12.83 -11.58
N MET A 64 -6.49 12.67 -12.68
CA MET A 64 -5.39 11.71 -12.76
C MET A 64 -4.06 12.35 -12.37
N THR A 65 -3.25 11.59 -11.62
CA THR A 65 -1.83 11.87 -11.41
C THR A 65 -1.02 10.79 -12.14
N VAL A 66 -0.13 11.20 -13.03
CA VAL A 66 0.58 10.31 -13.96
C VAL A 66 2.06 10.22 -13.59
N GLY A 67 2.60 9.00 -13.45
CA GLY A 67 4.04 8.78 -13.27
C GLY A 67 4.79 9.15 -14.55
N VAL A 68 5.82 9.98 -14.44
CA VAL A 68 6.56 10.54 -15.58
C VAL A 68 8.04 10.18 -15.53
N LYS A 69 8.66 10.05 -16.69
CA LYS A 69 10.09 9.71 -16.81
C LYS A 69 10.97 10.95 -16.80
N ASP A 70 10.58 11.95 -17.56
CA ASP A 70 11.35 13.15 -17.84
C ASP A 70 10.44 14.35 -18.13
N TYR A 71 11.04 15.44 -18.54
CA TYR A 71 10.35 16.69 -18.86
C TYR A 71 9.34 16.55 -20.02
N ASP A 72 9.73 15.85 -21.10
CA ASP A 72 8.86 15.72 -22.27
C ASP A 72 7.65 14.85 -21.98
N ASP A 73 7.85 13.77 -21.21
CA ASP A 73 6.76 12.90 -20.74
C ASP A 73 5.80 13.65 -19.79
N ALA A 74 6.35 14.48 -18.90
CA ALA A 74 5.56 15.35 -18.02
C ALA A 74 4.77 16.41 -18.80
N LEU A 75 5.40 17.08 -19.74
CA LEU A 75 4.75 18.09 -20.58
C LEU A 75 3.62 17.47 -21.41
N PHE A 76 3.86 16.29 -22.00
CA PHE A 76 2.85 15.55 -22.74
C PHE A 76 1.64 15.20 -21.86
N ALA A 77 1.86 14.55 -20.70
CA ALA A 77 0.78 14.17 -19.80
C ALA A 77 -0.06 15.37 -19.34
N LEU A 78 0.58 16.47 -19.01
CA LEU A 78 -0.09 17.68 -18.55
C LEU A 78 -0.84 18.39 -19.70
N THR A 79 -0.31 18.37 -20.92
CA THR A 79 -0.99 18.92 -22.10
C THR A 79 -2.23 18.11 -22.47
N GLU A 80 -2.20 16.78 -22.28
CA GLU A 80 -3.35 15.89 -22.42
C GLU A 80 -4.39 16.05 -21.30
N GLY A 81 -4.14 16.92 -20.32
CA GLY A 81 -5.11 17.30 -19.29
C GLY A 81 -4.93 16.65 -17.96
N ALA A 82 -3.86 15.87 -17.70
CA ALA A 82 -3.61 15.27 -16.39
C ALA A 82 -3.60 16.33 -15.29
N GLY A 83 -4.26 16.05 -14.15
CA GLY A 83 -4.32 16.97 -13.00
C GLY A 83 -3.03 17.07 -12.23
N GLY A 84 -2.12 16.12 -12.41
CA GLY A 84 -0.81 16.12 -11.77
C GLY A 84 0.15 15.11 -12.34
N ILE A 85 1.40 15.20 -11.88
CA ILE A 85 2.48 14.25 -12.18
C ILE A 85 3.01 13.64 -10.90
N PHE A 86 3.50 12.39 -11.01
CA PHE A 86 4.12 11.66 -9.90
C PHE A 86 5.60 11.44 -10.17
N ILE A 87 6.43 11.91 -9.25
CA ILE A 87 7.87 11.73 -9.26
C ILE A 87 8.20 10.37 -8.65
N ALA A 88 8.57 9.45 -9.52
CA ALA A 88 8.90 8.08 -9.18
C ALA A 88 10.41 7.87 -9.01
N SER A 89 10.81 6.66 -8.61
CA SER A 89 12.24 6.30 -8.53
C SER A 89 12.94 6.27 -9.89
N TRP A 90 12.18 6.08 -10.97
CA TRP A 90 12.69 6.05 -12.34
C TRP A 90 12.60 7.41 -13.06
N THR A 91 12.04 8.44 -12.41
CA THR A 91 11.99 9.78 -12.97
C THR A 91 13.41 10.35 -13.03
N ASP A 92 13.78 10.92 -14.17
CA ASP A 92 15.06 11.61 -14.33
C ASP A 92 15.13 12.80 -13.36
N PRO A 93 16.10 12.83 -12.44
CA PRO A 93 16.26 13.94 -11.51
C PRO A 93 16.48 15.30 -12.20
N ALA A 94 16.87 15.34 -13.47
CA ALA A 94 16.97 16.56 -14.24
C ALA A 94 15.63 17.31 -14.32
N LEU A 95 14.48 16.61 -14.32
CA LEU A 95 13.16 17.23 -14.22
C LEU A 95 13.00 18.13 -12.99
N LEU A 96 13.73 17.87 -11.92
CA LEU A 96 13.69 18.64 -10.67
C LEU A 96 14.82 19.67 -10.55
N THR A 97 15.92 19.50 -11.29
CA THR A 97 17.18 20.23 -11.04
C THR A 97 17.72 20.99 -12.24
N ASP A 98 17.27 20.70 -13.47
CA ASP A 98 17.73 21.41 -14.67
C ASP A 98 17.21 22.87 -14.65
N PRO A 99 18.08 23.88 -14.84
CA PRO A 99 17.66 25.27 -14.78
C PRO A 99 16.69 25.70 -15.88
N GLU A 100 16.68 24.98 -17.01
CA GLU A 100 15.87 25.34 -18.19
C GLU A 100 14.64 24.42 -18.37
N ARG A 101 14.71 23.17 -17.86
CA ARG A 101 13.70 22.14 -18.07
C ARG A 101 13.27 21.47 -16.77
N ASN A 102 12.75 22.28 -15.85
CA ASN A 102 12.31 21.84 -14.53
C ASN A 102 10.82 22.09 -14.30
N ILE A 103 10.36 21.83 -13.08
CA ILE A 103 8.96 22.02 -12.68
C ILE A 103 8.49 23.48 -12.86
N ALA A 104 9.36 24.46 -12.61
CA ALA A 104 8.98 25.88 -12.80
C ALA A 104 8.73 26.20 -14.27
N THR A 105 9.57 25.69 -15.17
CA THR A 105 9.40 25.84 -16.62
C THR A 105 8.13 25.11 -17.09
N LEU A 106 7.86 23.89 -16.59
CA LEU A 106 6.61 23.18 -16.88
C LEU A 106 5.38 23.98 -16.45
N ARG A 107 5.40 24.63 -15.28
CA ARG A 107 4.28 25.47 -14.82
C ARG A 107 4.03 26.64 -15.78
N HIS A 108 5.09 27.22 -16.29
CA HIS A 108 4.99 28.32 -17.27
C HIS A 108 4.42 27.83 -18.61
N GLU A 109 4.94 26.71 -19.15
CA GLU A 109 4.51 26.18 -20.45
C GLU A 109 3.08 25.65 -20.43
N VAL A 110 2.70 24.92 -19.36
CA VAL A 110 1.37 24.35 -19.22
C VAL A 110 0.30 25.43 -18.97
N GLY A 111 0.64 26.52 -18.30
CA GLY A 111 -0.22 27.70 -18.10
C GLY A 111 -1.46 27.46 -17.24
N ARG A 112 -1.54 26.34 -16.51
CA ARG A 112 -2.61 26.01 -15.55
C ARG A 112 -2.03 25.35 -14.31
N PRO A 113 -2.75 25.37 -13.16
CA PRO A 113 -2.34 24.63 -11.97
C PRO A 113 -2.33 23.12 -12.21
N PHE A 114 -1.32 22.44 -11.63
CA PHE A 114 -1.24 20.98 -11.52
C PHE A 114 -0.47 20.60 -10.27
N SER A 115 -0.72 19.39 -9.75
CA SER A 115 0.01 18.85 -8.62
C SER A 115 1.30 18.17 -9.08
N VAL A 116 2.35 18.30 -8.28
CA VAL A 116 3.57 17.49 -8.38
C VAL A 116 3.69 16.67 -7.12
N THR A 117 3.62 15.37 -7.27
CA THR A 117 3.47 14.44 -6.15
C THR A 117 4.66 13.50 -6.04
N ILE A 118 4.95 13.02 -4.82
CA ILE A 118 6.05 12.10 -4.53
C ILE A 118 5.64 11.13 -3.40
N ASP A 119 6.38 10.03 -3.24
CA ASP A 119 6.48 9.28 -1.97
C ASP A 119 7.81 9.59 -1.29
N ALA A 120 7.78 10.29 -0.19
CA ALA A 120 8.94 10.59 0.65
C ALA A 120 8.62 10.29 2.13
N GLU A 121 8.33 9.01 2.42
CA GLU A 121 7.91 8.54 3.75
C GLU A 121 9.03 8.53 4.77
N GLY A 122 10.28 8.42 4.30
CA GLY A 122 11.45 8.04 5.08
C GLY A 122 11.83 6.57 4.92
N GLY A 123 12.99 6.19 5.43
CA GLY A 123 13.54 4.84 5.32
C GLY A 123 13.67 4.37 3.88
N ARG A 124 13.13 3.18 3.60
CA ARG A 124 13.19 2.54 2.28
C ARG A 124 12.25 3.15 1.22
N VAL A 125 11.35 4.03 1.63
CA VAL A 125 10.42 4.70 0.72
C VAL A 125 10.72 6.19 0.67
N VAL A 126 11.77 6.51 -0.08
CA VAL A 126 12.14 7.88 -0.46
C VAL A 126 12.45 7.86 -1.95
N ARG A 127 11.60 8.51 -2.75
CA ARG A 127 11.90 8.72 -4.16
C ARG A 127 12.95 9.82 -4.28
N GLN A 128 13.86 9.69 -5.24
CA GLN A 128 14.94 10.67 -5.44
C GLN A 128 15.86 10.88 -4.20
N PRO A 129 16.36 9.80 -3.55
CA PRO A 129 17.13 9.92 -2.31
C PRO A 129 18.41 10.73 -2.48
N ALA A 130 19.00 10.77 -3.69
CA ALA A 130 20.16 11.60 -3.97
C ALA A 130 19.90 13.10 -3.81
N LEU A 131 18.66 13.55 -3.96
CA LEU A 131 18.26 14.95 -3.81
C LEU A 131 17.76 15.25 -2.39
N LEU A 132 17.05 14.30 -1.78
CA LEU A 132 16.39 14.49 -0.48
C LEU A 132 17.29 14.14 0.71
N GLY A 133 18.27 13.24 0.51
CA GLY A 133 19.14 12.72 1.54
C GLY A 133 18.52 11.58 2.34
N ASP A 134 19.24 11.18 3.39
CA ASP A 134 18.81 10.12 4.29
C ASP A 134 17.76 10.64 5.28
N ILE A 135 16.60 9.99 5.29
CA ILE A 135 15.49 10.28 6.19
C ILE A 135 15.22 8.98 6.95
N PRO A 136 15.19 8.97 8.29
CA PRO A 136 14.92 7.77 9.06
C PRO A 136 13.55 7.16 8.71
N SER A 137 13.39 5.84 8.89
CA SER A 137 12.09 5.22 8.71
C SER A 137 11.09 5.71 9.76
N PRO A 138 9.78 5.72 9.48
CA PRO A 138 8.76 6.07 10.46
C PRO A 138 8.89 5.31 11.79
N ARG A 139 9.17 4.01 11.74
CA ARG A 139 9.43 3.20 12.94
C ARG A 139 10.64 3.70 13.72
N THR A 140 11.76 3.94 13.04
CA THR A 140 12.97 4.48 13.68
C THR A 140 12.71 5.86 14.29
N MET A 141 12.00 6.73 13.59
CA MET A 141 11.63 8.04 14.13
C MET A 141 10.81 7.90 15.40
N ALA A 142 9.77 7.05 15.40
CA ALA A 142 8.93 6.85 16.59
C ALA A 142 9.67 6.19 17.76
N GLU A 143 10.68 5.36 17.51
CA GLU A 143 11.48 4.70 18.55
C GLU A 143 12.55 5.61 19.16
N THR A 144 13.09 6.56 18.40
CA THR A 144 14.27 7.32 18.78
C THR A 144 14.06 8.82 18.96
N MET A 145 12.93 9.36 18.54
CA MET A 145 12.61 10.78 18.54
C MET A 145 11.30 11.07 19.26
N SER A 146 11.15 12.29 19.73
CA SER A 146 9.87 12.85 20.16
C SER A 146 9.01 13.24 18.94
N ALA A 147 7.71 13.44 19.13
CA ALA A 147 6.82 13.90 18.07
C ALA A 147 7.24 15.29 17.52
N ASP A 148 7.73 16.19 18.37
CA ASP A 148 8.22 17.50 17.94
C ASP A 148 9.48 17.39 17.06
N GLU A 149 10.39 16.46 17.37
CA GLU A 149 11.56 16.21 16.54
C GLU A 149 11.16 15.61 15.18
N VAL A 150 10.14 14.74 15.14
CA VAL A 150 9.58 14.20 13.88
C VAL A 150 8.91 15.31 13.06
N GLU A 151 8.19 16.24 13.69
CA GLU A 151 7.66 17.42 13.01
C GLU A 151 8.77 18.25 12.35
N GLN A 152 9.90 18.44 13.05
CA GLN A 152 11.05 19.16 12.49
C GLN A 152 11.71 18.43 11.32
N VAL A 153 11.88 17.09 11.42
CA VAL A 153 12.39 16.26 10.30
C VAL A 153 11.49 16.40 9.07
N ALA A 154 10.19 16.35 9.28
CA ALA A 154 9.20 16.48 8.18
C ALA A 154 9.16 17.91 7.62
N PHE A 155 9.35 18.93 8.46
CA PHE A 155 9.48 20.32 8.00
C PHE A 155 10.71 20.50 7.11
N ASP A 156 11.87 20.01 7.53
CA ASP A 156 13.12 20.11 6.76
C ASP A 156 13.03 19.34 5.43
N LEU A 157 12.35 18.18 5.43
CA LEU A 157 12.00 17.46 4.21
C LEU A 157 11.09 18.29 3.32
N GLY A 158 10.01 18.83 3.89
CA GLY A 158 9.04 19.63 3.16
C GLY A 158 9.65 20.87 2.50
N VAL A 159 10.62 21.53 3.15
CA VAL A 159 11.38 22.64 2.54
C VAL A 159 12.11 22.16 1.28
N LYS A 160 12.82 21.03 1.35
CA LYS A 160 13.50 20.46 0.17
C LYS A 160 12.52 20.11 -0.96
N LEU A 161 11.38 19.51 -0.61
CA LEU A 161 10.34 19.16 -1.58
C LEU A 161 9.78 20.42 -2.26
N ASN A 162 9.48 21.45 -1.49
CA ASN A 162 8.95 22.72 -2.00
C ASN A 162 9.96 23.41 -2.93
N ASP A 163 11.24 23.46 -2.55
CA ASP A 163 12.31 24.02 -3.38
C ASP A 163 12.47 23.31 -4.72
N LEU A 164 12.16 22.01 -4.77
CA LEU A 164 12.11 21.20 -6.00
C LEU A 164 10.77 21.35 -6.78
N GLY A 165 9.83 22.17 -6.29
CA GLY A 165 8.53 22.39 -6.91
C GLY A 165 7.49 21.29 -6.65
N ILE A 166 7.78 20.37 -5.73
CA ILE A 166 6.85 19.30 -5.30
C ILE A 166 5.81 19.89 -4.35
N THR A 167 4.54 19.61 -4.60
CA THR A 167 3.42 20.22 -3.88
C THR A 167 2.67 19.28 -2.98
N VAL A 168 2.83 17.97 -3.17
CA VAL A 168 2.12 16.92 -2.43
C VAL A 168 3.08 15.78 -2.11
N ASP A 169 3.11 15.35 -0.86
CA ASP A 169 3.78 14.11 -0.47
C ASP A 169 2.73 13.07 -0.07
N PHE A 170 2.78 11.89 -0.68
CA PHE A 170 1.97 10.74 -0.25
C PHE A 170 2.57 10.12 1.02
N ALA A 171 2.65 10.93 2.04
CA ALA A 171 3.06 10.63 3.41
C ALA A 171 2.30 11.54 4.38
N PRO A 172 2.13 11.12 5.62
CA PRO A 172 2.67 9.94 6.29
C PRO A 172 1.83 8.66 6.11
N VAL A 173 2.45 7.51 6.41
CA VAL A 173 1.76 6.22 6.57
C VAL A 173 1.09 6.18 7.95
N LEU A 174 -0.20 5.90 7.98
CA LEU A 174 -1.01 5.78 9.20
C LEU A 174 -1.38 4.32 9.52
N ASP A 175 -0.96 3.37 8.69
CA ASP A 175 -1.17 1.95 8.96
C ASP A 175 -0.39 1.52 10.21
N THR A 176 -1.02 0.70 11.05
CA THR A 176 -0.40 0.11 12.24
C THR A 176 0.16 -1.27 11.92
N ASP A 177 1.45 -1.50 12.20
CA ASP A 177 2.09 -2.79 11.94
C ASP A 177 3.16 -3.11 12.99
N ALA A 178 3.10 -4.34 13.53
CA ALA A 178 4.10 -4.96 14.40
C ALA A 178 4.99 -5.96 13.64
N GLY A 179 4.82 -6.08 12.33
CA GLY A 179 5.56 -7.02 11.50
C GLY A 179 7.04 -6.64 11.31
N PRO A 180 7.82 -7.52 10.64
CA PRO A 180 9.23 -7.26 10.37
C PRO A 180 9.41 -6.03 9.45
N ASP A 181 10.54 -5.34 9.59
CA ASP A 181 10.83 -4.09 8.87
C ASP A 181 10.66 -4.19 7.36
N GLY A 182 11.04 -5.32 6.76
CA GLY A 182 10.86 -5.58 5.33
C GLY A 182 9.47 -6.02 4.90
N GLY A 183 8.48 -6.07 5.81
CA GLY A 183 7.09 -6.39 5.49
C GLY A 183 6.42 -5.37 4.57
N ALA A 184 5.20 -5.64 4.13
CA ALA A 184 4.49 -4.73 3.21
C ALA A 184 4.36 -3.31 3.79
N ILE A 185 3.98 -3.18 5.05
CA ILE A 185 4.06 -1.94 5.84
C ILE A 185 5.39 -1.92 6.60
N GLY A 186 5.61 -2.84 7.54
CA GLY A 186 6.87 -2.97 8.26
C GLY A 186 7.31 -1.68 8.93
N ASP A 187 8.55 -1.27 8.65
CA ASP A 187 9.18 -0.04 9.18
C ASP A 187 8.59 1.28 8.65
N ARG A 188 7.66 1.21 7.70
CA ARG A 188 6.86 2.36 7.23
C ARG A 188 5.79 2.76 8.24
N SER A 189 5.45 1.90 9.19
CA SER A 189 4.54 2.20 10.32
C SER A 189 5.31 2.88 11.44
N PHE A 190 4.76 3.97 11.98
CA PHE A 190 5.30 4.59 13.19
C PHE A 190 5.14 3.69 14.41
N SER A 191 4.03 2.93 14.52
CA SER A 191 3.76 2.09 15.69
C SER A 191 2.67 1.06 15.41
N PRO A 192 2.70 -0.11 16.09
CA PRO A 192 1.57 -1.02 16.14
C PRO A 192 0.40 -0.47 16.99
N ASP A 193 0.66 0.49 17.90
CA ASP A 193 -0.35 1.17 18.69
C ASP A 193 -0.96 2.34 17.90
N ALA A 194 -2.28 2.34 17.73
CA ALA A 194 -2.98 3.33 16.92
C ALA A 194 -2.86 4.76 17.47
N SER A 195 -2.84 4.94 18.80
CA SER A 195 -2.72 6.27 19.40
C SER A 195 -1.33 6.84 19.14
N ARG A 196 -0.29 6.02 19.32
CA ARG A 196 1.08 6.41 19.02
C ARG A 196 1.31 6.64 17.53
N ALA A 197 0.80 5.77 16.66
CA ALA A 197 0.87 5.97 15.20
C ALA A 197 0.22 7.29 14.79
N THR A 198 -0.95 7.62 15.35
CA THR A 198 -1.66 8.88 15.08
C THR A 198 -0.87 10.10 15.55
N GLU A 199 -0.27 10.05 16.74
CA GLU A 199 0.56 11.13 17.29
C GLU A 199 1.70 11.48 16.35
N TYR A 200 2.50 10.50 15.97
CA TYR A 200 3.69 10.69 15.14
C TYR A 200 3.35 11.02 13.68
N ALA A 201 2.36 10.34 13.09
CA ALA A 201 1.91 10.66 11.75
C ALA A 201 1.33 12.10 11.66
N THR A 202 0.61 12.54 12.69
CA THR A 202 0.10 13.91 12.75
C THR A 202 1.24 14.93 12.84
N ALA A 203 2.27 14.65 13.64
CA ALA A 203 3.46 15.50 13.72
C ALA A 203 4.18 15.61 12.37
N PHE A 204 4.40 14.47 11.70
CA PHE A 204 4.98 14.44 10.36
C PHE A 204 4.15 15.25 9.34
N ALA A 205 2.83 15.06 9.35
CA ALA A 205 1.93 15.81 8.47
C ALA A 205 1.97 17.32 8.74
N ARG A 206 2.04 17.75 10.01
CA ARG A 206 2.18 19.18 10.36
C ARG A 206 3.50 19.75 9.84
N GLY A 207 4.60 19.02 9.97
CA GLY A 207 5.90 19.45 9.44
C GLY A 207 5.85 19.72 7.94
N LEU A 208 5.34 18.76 7.14
CA LEU A 208 5.15 18.94 5.70
C LEU A 208 4.24 20.16 5.38
N ALA A 209 3.09 20.26 6.05
CA ALA A 209 2.15 21.35 5.84
C ALA A 209 2.75 22.72 6.17
N ASN A 210 3.52 22.84 7.25
CA ASN A 210 4.21 24.06 7.64
C ASN A 210 5.28 24.48 6.63
N ALA A 211 5.84 23.52 5.88
CA ALA A 211 6.78 23.79 4.77
C ALA A 211 6.07 24.05 3.42
N GLY A 212 4.74 24.07 3.38
CA GLY A 212 3.96 24.35 2.16
C GLY A 212 3.73 23.13 1.26
N VAL A 213 3.98 21.90 1.75
CA VAL A 213 3.71 20.66 1.05
C VAL A 213 2.45 20.00 1.63
N THR A 214 1.52 19.61 0.78
CA THR A 214 0.28 18.93 1.21
C THR A 214 0.58 17.48 1.61
N PRO A 215 0.39 17.09 2.89
CA PRO A 215 0.54 15.70 3.32
C PRO A 215 -0.70 14.87 2.94
N VAL A 216 -0.49 13.59 2.62
CA VAL A 216 -1.58 12.66 2.31
C VAL A 216 -1.44 11.41 3.17
N PHE A 217 -2.36 11.22 4.12
CA PHE A 217 -2.40 10.02 4.93
C PHE A 217 -2.78 8.80 4.10
N LYS A 218 -2.05 7.70 4.33
CA LYS A 218 -2.27 6.44 3.60
C LYS A 218 -2.12 5.24 4.53
N HIS A 219 -2.80 4.11 4.24
CA HIS A 219 -3.50 3.78 2.99
C HIS A 219 -4.99 3.54 3.29
N PHE A 220 -5.80 4.53 3.11
CA PHE A 220 -7.25 4.39 3.31
C PHE A 220 -7.85 3.36 2.32
N PRO A 221 -8.77 2.48 2.75
CA PRO A 221 -9.34 2.34 4.11
C PRO A 221 -8.46 1.52 5.07
N GLY A 222 -7.28 1.09 4.67
CA GLY A 222 -6.27 0.33 5.39
C GLY A 222 -5.54 -0.61 4.44
N HIS A 223 -4.20 -0.75 4.59
CA HIS A 223 -3.40 -1.62 3.71
C HIS A 223 -3.60 -3.10 4.03
N GLY A 224 -3.92 -3.43 5.28
CA GLY A 224 -3.96 -4.82 5.74
C GLY A 224 -2.57 -5.44 5.84
N ARG A 225 -2.55 -6.77 5.86
CA ARG A 225 -1.33 -7.59 5.86
C ARG A 225 -1.12 -8.30 4.52
N ALA A 226 -1.52 -7.70 3.44
CA ALA A 226 -1.38 -8.26 2.11
C ALA A 226 0.08 -8.30 1.64
#